data_61f2a1d3c4b81d496668bf8cb7f052cc
#
_entry.id   61f2a1d3c4b81d496668bf8cb7f052cc
#
_cell.length_a   1.000
_cell.length_b   1.000
_cell.length_c   1.000
_cell.angle_alpha   90.00
_cell.angle_beta   90.00
_cell.angle_gamma   90.00
#
_symmetry.space_group_name_H-M   'P 1'
#
loop_
_entity.id
_entity.type
_entity.pdbx_description
1 polymer ?
#
loop_
_entity_poly.entity_id
_entity_poly.type
_entity_poly.pdbx_seq_one_letter_code
_entity_poly.pdbx_strand_id
1 'polypeptide(L)' 'MKLYFKNSHGERRIIAEPETEEEAYKEMRKFCEDRNFKIYYIRSWMTSDGLKKFDVGSWTEFFYLDDSVKK' A
#
# COMPACT_ATOMS: atom_id res chain seq x y z
N MET A 1 6.64 -8.08 -6.62
CA MET A 1 5.43 -7.74 -5.86
C MET A 1 4.70 -6.59 -6.53
N LYS A 2 3.44 -6.45 -6.25
CA LYS A 2 2.66 -5.34 -6.77
C LYS A 2 2.07 -4.55 -5.61
N LEU A 3 2.29 -3.25 -5.63
CA LEU A 3 1.77 -2.37 -4.59
C LEU A 3 0.60 -1.57 -5.16
N TYR A 4 -0.53 -1.67 -4.49
CA TYR A 4 -1.75 -1.00 -4.92
C TYR A 4 -2.14 0.10 -3.96
N PHE A 5 -2.78 1.11 -4.48
CA PHE A 5 -3.36 2.17 -3.68
C PHE A 5 -4.87 2.15 -3.89
N LYS A 6 -5.62 2.08 -2.81
CA LYS A 6 -7.07 2.12 -2.86
C LYS A 6 -7.51 3.50 -2.39
N ASN A 7 -8.21 4.23 -3.26
CA ASN A 7 -8.64 5.58 -2.93
C ASN A 7 -9.96 5.55 -2.15
N SER A 8 -10.45 6.74 -1.82
CA SER A 8 -11.65 6.85 -1.00
C SER A 8 -12.91 6.39 -1.72
N HIS A 9 -12.84 6.25 -3.03
CA HIS A 9 -13.98 5.75 -3.81
C HIS A 9 -13.96 4.25 -3.95
N GLY A 10 -12.98 3.59 -3.37
CA GLY A 10 -12.89 2.13 -3.44
C GLY A 10 -12.15 1.61 -4.65
N GLU A 11 -11.60 2.49 -5.46
CA GLU A 11 -10.86 2.08 -6.64
C GLU A 11 -9.41 1.76 -6.26
N ARG A 12 -8.91 0.68 -6.80
CA ARG A 12 -7.57 0.21 -6.51
C ARG A 12 -6.75 0.23 -7.79
N ARG A 13 -5.54 0.76 -7.72
CA ARG A 13 -4.66 0.75 -8.88
C ARG A 13 -3.24 0.48 -8.43
N ILE A 14 -2.46 -0.08 -9.33
CA ILE A 14 -1.08 -0.39 -9.04
C ILE A 14 -0.26 0.90 -9.12
N ILE A 15 0.58 1.13 -8.12
CA ILE A 15 1.40 2.32 -8.10
C ILE A 15 2.89 2.01 -8.14
N ALA A 16 3.27 0.76 -7.88
CA ALA A 16 4.68 0.38 -7.90
C ALA A 16 4.79 -1.12 -7.93
N GLU A 17 5.97 -1.60 -8.34
CA GLU A 17 6.26 -3.03 -8.34
C GLU A 17 7.55 -3.28 -7.59
N PRO A 18 7.52 -3.15 -6.27
CA PRO A 18 8.72 -3.33 -5.47
C PRO A 18 9.15 -4.80 -5.47
N GLU A 19 10.44 -5.01 -5.25
CA GLU A 19 10.96 -6.37 -5.18
C GLU A 19 10.98 -6.90 -3.76
N THR A 20 10.94 -6.02 -2.78
CA THR A 20 10.92 -6.42 -1.38
C THR A 20 9.89 -5.60 -0.64
N GLU A 21 9.54 -6.09 0.56
CA GLU A 21 8.60 -5.34 1.37
C GLU A 21 9.20 -4.02 1.83
N GLU A 22 10.50 -3.99 2.04
CA GLU A 22 11.17 -2.76 2.42
C GLU A 22 11.02 -1.70 1.33
N GLU A 23 11.16 -2.11 0.07
CA GLU A 23 10.96 -1.19 -1.03
C GLU A 23 9.51 -0.73 -1.11
N ALA A 24 8.57 -1.61 -0.75
CA ALA A 24 7.17 -1.24 -0.73
C ALA A 24 6.93 -0.10 0.26
N TYR A 25 7.58 -0.17 1.43
CA TYR A 25 7.43 0.92 2.41
C TYR A 25 7.97 2.22 1.86
N LYS A 26 9.10 2.17 1.14
CA LYS A 26 9.66 3.38 0.56
C LYS A 26 8.71 3.99 -0.48
N GLU A 27 8.10 3.13 -1.29
CA GLU A 27 7.17 3.60 -2.30
C GLU A 27 5.92 4.21 -1.67
N MET A 28 5.44 3.61 -0.58
CA MET A 28 4.28 4.16 0.11
C MET A 28 4.59 5.54 0.67
N ARG A 29 5.76 5.69 1.27
CA ARG A 29 6.13 7.00 1.82
C ARG A 29 6.25 8.05 0.75
N LYS A 30 6.87 7.68 -0.38
CA LYS A 30 7.03 8.61 -1.48
C LYS A 30 5.68 9.02 -2.04
N PHE A 31 4.78 8.06 -2.17
CA PHE A 31 3.46 8.33 -2.69
C PHE A 31 2.71 9.30 -1.77
N CYS A 32 2.82 9.09 -0.47
CA CYS A 32 2.15 9.96 0.49
C CYS A 32 2.76 11.35 0.49
N GLU A 33 4.09 11.44 0.39
CA GLU A 33 4.74 12.74 0.34
C GLU A 33 4.31 13.54 -0.89
N ASP A 34 4.19 12.85 -2.02
CA ASP A 34 3.78 13.51 -3.25
C ASP A 34 2.36 14.06 -3.15
N ARG A 35 1.57 13.50 -2.26
CA ARG A 35 0.20 13.93 -2.06
C ARG A 35 0.05 14.83 -0.84
N ASN A 36 1.16 15.20 -0.22
CA ASN A 36 1.12 16.03 0.99
C ASN A 36 0.36 15.36 2.12
N PHE A 37 0.40 14.04 2.16
CA PHE A 37 -0.25 13.29 3.23
C PHE A 37 0.79 12.90 4.27
N LYS A 38 0.52 13.22 5.53
CA LYS A 38 1.41 12.85 6.60
C LYS A 38 1.06 11.47 7.12
N ILE A 39 2.04 10.58 7.14
CA ILE A 39 1.85 9.25 7.69
C ILE A 39 1.95 9.34 9.20
N TYR A 40 0.87 9.00 9.90
CA TYR A 40 0.87 9.03 11.35
C TYR A 40 1.38 7.74 11.95
N TYR A 41 1.12 6.62 11.29
CA TYR A 41 1.60 5.31 11.71
C TYR A 41 1.41 4.38 10.54
N ILE A 42 2.01 3.20 10.62
CA ILE A 42 1.81 2.17 9.60
C ILE A 42 1.44 0.90 10.33
N ARG A 43 0.26 0.39 10.06
CA ARG A 43 -0.18 -0.90 10.56
C ARG A 43 -0.49 -1.78 9.37
N SER A 44 -0.29 -3.08 9.54
CA SER A 44 -0.55 -4.00 8.44
C SER A 44 -1.12 -5.29 8.96
N TRP A 45 -1.86 -5.96 8.08
CA TRP A 45 -2.40 -7.28 8.37
C TRP A 45 -2.76 -7.93 7.05
N MET A 46 -2.93 -9.26 7.10
CA MET A 46 -3.31 -10.00 5.90
C MET A 46 -4.81 -9.97 5.75
N THR A 47 -5.25 -9.79 4.52
CA THR A 47 -6.68 -9.84 4.23
C THR A 47 -7.06 -11.27 3.87
N SER A 48 -8.36 -11.52 3.78
CA SER A 48 -8.85 -12.87 3.50
C SER A 48 -8.47 -13.34 2.09
N ASP A 49 -8.21 -12.41 1.19
CA ASP A 49 -7.81 -12.79 -0.17
C ASP A 49 -6.29 -12.82 -0.34
N GLY A 50 -5.55 -12.81 0.76
CA GLY A 50 -4.12 -13.05 0.71
C GLY A 50 -3.27 -11.84 0.47
N LEU A 51 -3.84 -10.66 0.49
CA LEU A 51 -3.06 -9.43 0.34
C LEU A 51 -2.66 -8.88 1.68
N LYS A 52 -1.59 -8.11 1.71
CA LYS A 52 -1.20 -7.42 2.92
C LYS A 52 -1.70 -5.98 2.83
N LYS A 53 -2.58 -5.63 3.75
CA LYS A 53 -3.19 -4.31 3.75
C LYS A 53 -2.45 -3.41 4.72
N PHE A 54 -2.19 -2.18 4.29
CA PHE A 54 -1.48 -1.20 5.10
C PHE A 54 -2.39 -0.03 5.43
N ASP A 55 -2.40 0.33 6.70
CA ASP A 55 -3.16 1.47 7.20
C ASP A 55 -2.14 2.51 7.65
N VAL A 56 -2.16 3.66 6.98
CA VAL A 56 -1.19 4.73 7.26
C VAL A 56 -1.83 5.90 7.98
N GLY A 57 -3.01 5.69 8.54
CA GLY A 57 -3.70 6.73 9.27
C GLY A 57 -4.78 7.43 8.50
N SER A 58 -5.06 6.99 7.29
CA SER A 58 -6.17 7.52 6.52
C SER A 58 -7.44 6.77 6.88
N TRP A 59 -8.57 7.47 6.86
CA TRP A 59 -9.85 6.85 7.18
C TRP A 59 -10.35 5.97 6.03
N THR A 60 -10.04 6.36 4.80
CA THR A 60 -10.67 5.70 3.65
C THR A 60 -9.69 5.20 2.62
N GLU A 61 -8.41 5.52 2.76
CA GLU A 61 -7.42 5.16 1.76
C GLU A 61 -6.41 4.19 2.37
N PHE A 62 -6.08 3.16 1.60
CA PHE A 62 -5.22 2.09 2.09
C PHE A 62 -4.29 1.62 0.99
N PHE A 63 -3.24 0.93 1.39
CA PHE A 63 -2.34 0.29 0.43
C PHE A 63 -2.49 -1.21 0.56
N TYR A 64 -2.25 -1.91 -0.55
CA TYR A 64 -2.28 -3.37 -0.57
C TYR A 64 -1.02 -3.86 -1.28
N LEU A 65 -0.41 -4.88 -0.71
CA LEU A 65 0.77 -5.49 -1.30
C LEU A 65 0.46 -6.92 -1.66
N ASP A 66 0.67 -7.24 -2.93
CA ASP A 66 0.43 -8.57 -3.47
C ASP A 66 1.77 -9.16 -3.90
N ASP A 67 2.25 -10.17 -3.20
CA ASP A 67 3.47 -10.83 -3.60
C ASP A 67 3.22 -12.19 -4.21
N SER A 68 1.98 -12.52 -4.50
CA SER A 68 1.63 -13.81 -5.05
C SER A 68 2.07 -13.98 -6.50
N VAL A 69 2.37 -12.88 -7.18
CA VAL A 69 2.81 -12.95 -8.57
C VAL A 69 4.28 -13.26 -8.68
N LYS A 70 4.95 -13.28 -7.58
CA LYS A 70 6.33 -13.60 -7.56
C LYS A 70 6.52 -15.05 -7.91
N LYS A 71 7.49 -15.39 -8.54
CA LYS A 71 7.77 -16.75 -8.75
C LYS A 71 8.20 -17.07 -10.07
#